data_2fdcc9799ccd03c85bc8c05276704bf2
#
_entry.id   2fdcc9799ccd03c85bc8c05276704bf2
#
_cell.length_a   1.000
_cell.length_b   1.000
_cell.length_c   1.000
_cell.angle_alpha   90.00
_cell.angle_beta   90.00
_cell.angle_gamma   90.00
#
_symmetry.space_group_name_H-M   'P 1'
#
loop_
_entity.id
_entity.type
_entity.pdbx_description
1 polymer ?
#
loop_
_entity_poly.entity_id
_entity_poly.type
_entity_poly.pdbx_seq_one_letter_code
_entity_poly.pdbx_strand_id
1 'polypeptide(L)'
;DTLFDAIHAKVGGDFLHFYDAAAPIVTAESIDMDSAYEASRYGKGTADYINCPFSREEYEAFWNALTTAEEAPVHGFEDSKVFEGCMPIEVNARRGFDTLRFGILKPIGLPDPKTGKDPYAVLQLRRDNANGTLYNLVGCQTHLKFGEQKRVFSMIPALRNAEFVRYGVMHRNTFLDSPRLLDATYALKAEPRIRFAGQMTGVEGYIESTASGWVAGVAAAMEVLGRPMPQLDRFTAVG
;
A
#
# COMPACT_ATOMS: atom_id res chain seq x y z
N ASP A 1 -11.90 20.58 4.11
CA ASP A 1 -10.80 20.81 3.17
C ASP A 1 -11.32 21.64 2.01
N THR A 2 -10.73 22.84 1.82
CA THR A 2 -11.19 23.87 0.87
C THR A 2 -11.32 23.33 -0.57
N LEU A 3 -10.39 22.49 -1.02
CA LEU A 3 -10.45 21.90 -2.36
C LEU A 3 -11.58 20.89 -2.46
N PHE A 4 -11.75 20.04 -1.46
CA PHE A 4 -12.84 19.08 -1.39
C PHE A 4 -14.21 19.80 -1.45
N ASP A 5 -14.39 20.84 -0.62
CA ASP A 5 -15.63 21.61 -0.55
C ASP A 5 -15.94 22.31 -1.89
N ALA A 6 -14.89 22.86 -2.55
CA ALA A 6 -15.03 23.50 -3.84
C ALA A 6 -15.42 22.52 -4.96
N ILE A 7 -14.84 21.32 -4.96
CA ILE A 7 -15.21 20.26 -5.90
C ILE A 7 -16.62 19.76 -5.61
N HIS A 8 -16.93 19.50 -4.33
CA HIS A 8 -18.27 19.03 -3.93
C HIS A 8 -19.37 20.00 -4.36
N ALA A 9 -19.15 21.31 -4.21
CA ALA A 9 -20.10 22.34 -4.65
C ALA A 9 -20.36 22.30 -6.18
N LYS A 10 -19.41 21.83 -6.98
CA LYS A 10 -19.52 21.77 -8.45
C LYS A 10 -20.09 20.46 -8.96
N VAL A 11 -19.71 19.33 -8.37
CA VAL A 11 -20.13 18.02 -8.87
C VAL A 11 -21.43 17.54 -8.27
N GLY A 12 -21.81 18.05 -7.11
CA GLY A 12 -23.03 17.69 -6.39
C GLY A 12 -23.16 16.17 -6.23
N GLY A 13 -23.08 15.64 -5.04
CA GLY A 13 -23.21 14.20 -4.82
C GLY A 13 -22.07 13.58 -4.03
N ASP A 14 -22.15 12.27 -3.90
CA ASP A 14 -21.23 11.53 -3.05
C ASP A 14 -19.91 11.26 -3.76
N PHE A 15 -18.82 11.73 -3.12
CA PHE A 15 -17.49 11.25 -3.46
C PHE A 15 -17.35 9.80 -3.00
N LEU A 16 -16.69 9.01 -3.82
CA LEU A 16 -16.25 7.69 -3.40
C LEU A 16 -14.99 7.83 -2.55
N HIS A 17 -14.88 6.98 -1.55
CA HIS A 17 -13.71 6.95 -0.67
C HIS A 17 -13.17 5.52 -0.62
N PHE A 18 -11.85 5.40 -0.60
CA PHE A 18 -11.21 4.17 -0.22
C PHE A 18 -10.14 4.47 0.83
N TYR A 19 -9.80 3.46 1.60
CA TYR A 19 -8.76 3.56 2.61
C TYR A 19 -7.51 2.84 2.14
N ASP A 20 -6.38 3.50 2.34
CA ASP A 20 -5.05 3.01 2.05
C ASP A 20 -4.23 3.06 3.34
N ALA A 21 -3.48 2.01 3.62
CA ALA A 21 -2.68 1.91 4.82
C ALA A 21 -1.19 1.85 4.47
N ALA A 22 -0.38 2.65 5.17
CA ALA A 22 1.06 2.60 5.07
C ALA A 22 1.64 1.57 6.04
N ALA A 23 2.71 0.90 5.64
CA ALA A 23 3.48 0.00 6.48
C ALA A 23 4.55 0.77 7.30
N PRO A 24 4.96 0.23 8.47
CA PRO A 24 6.04 0.79 9.25
C PRO A 24 7.40 0.73 8.54
N ILE A 25 8.29 1.65 8.93
CA ILE A 25 9.70 1.70 8.47
C ILE A 25 10.61 1.65 9.69
N VAL A 26 11.66 0.84 9.62
CA VAL A 26 12.69 0.68 10.65
C VAL A 26 14.07 1.06 10.12
N THR A 27 15.00 1.40 11.04
CA THR A 27 16.40 1.63 10.67
C THR A 27 17.12 0.30 10.42
N ALA A 28 18.03 0.29 9.45
CA ALA A 28 18.82 -0.89 9.10
C ALA A 28 19.66 -1.41 10.28
N GLU A 29 20.27 -0.49 11.02
CA GLU A 29 21.16 -0.79 12.14
C GLU A 29 20.46 -1.43 13.35
N SER A 30 19.14 -1.25 13.44
CA SER A 30 18.31 -1.84 14.50
C SER A 30 17.79 -3.25 14.19
N ILE A 31 18.05 -3.76 12.98
CA ILE A 31 17.65 -5.10 12.57
C ILE A 31 18.67 -6.11 13.09
N ASP A 32 18.20 -7.11 13.83
CA ASP A 32 19.04 -8.22 14.27
C ASP A 32 19.31 -9.20 13.11
N MET A 33 20.47 -9.03 12.47
CA MET A 33 20.88 -9.88 11.34
C MET A 33 21.27 -11.31 11.76
N ASP A 34 21.50 -11.58 13.06
CA ASP A 34 21.66 -12.95 13.54
C ASP A 34 20.36 -13.74 13.51
N SER A 35 19.22 -13.04 13.53
CA SER A 35 17.86 -13.59 13.42
C SER A 35 17.24 -13.39 12.04
N ALA A 36 17.98 -12.90 11.05
CA ALA A 36 17.53 -12.62 9.69
C ALA A 36 18.54 -13.08 8.65
N TYR A 37 18.16 -13.05 7.38
CA TYR A 37 19.06 -13.35 6.26
C TYR A 37 18.65 -12.62 4.99
N GLU A 38 19.62 -12.28 4.14
CA GLU A 38 19.36 -11.73 2.82
C GLU A 38 19.12 -12.86 1.81
N ALA A 39 18.02 -12.79 1.09
CA ALA A 39 17.72 -13.72 0.01
C ALA A 39 16.64 -13.16 -0.93
N SER A 40 16.65 -13.65 -2.16
CA SER A 40 15.55 -13.50 -3.11
C SER A 40 14.77 -14.80 -3.22
N ARG A 41 13.47 -14.69 -3.46
CA ARG A 41 12.59 -15.86 -3.58
C ARG A 41 12.99 -16.75 -4.75
N TYR A 42 13.18 -18.03 -4.47
CA TYR A 42 13.66 -19.04 -5.42
C TYR A 42 15.07 -18.75 -5.97
N GLY A 43 15.87 -17.93 -5.30
CA GLY A 43 17.20 -17.53 -5.78
C GLY A 43 17.18 -16.72 -7.08
N LYS A 44 16.06 -16.08 -7.43
CA LYS A 44 15.92 -15.29 -8.65
C LYS A 44 16.32 -13.83 -8.41
N GLY A 45 17.21 -13.33 -9.26
CA GLY A 45 17.71 -11.94 -9.16
C GLY A 45 18.70 -11.74 -8.02
N THR A 46 18.75 -10.53 -7.49
CA THR A 46 19.61 -10.11 -6.38
C THR A 46 18.91 -10.33 -5.04
N ALA A 47 19.67 -10.49 -3.96
CA ALA A 47 19.15 -10.66 -2.60
C ALA A 47 18.68 -9.31 -2.04
N ASP A 48 17.59 -8.76 -2.60
CA ASP A 48 17.13 -7.39 -2.32
C ASP A 48 16.29 -7.26 -1.05
N TYR A 49 15.99 -8.38 -0.40
CA TYR A 49 15.15 -8.42 0.79
C TYR A 49 15.90 -9.03 1.98
N ILE A 50 15.72 -8.41 3.15
CA ILE A 50 16.03 -9.05 4.43
C ILE A 50 14.80 -9.88 4.80
N ASN A 51 15.01 -11.16 5.09
CA ASN A 51 13.98 -12.12 5.46
C ASN A 51 14.06 -12.39 6.96
N CYS A 52 12.96 -12.15 7.67
CA CYS A 52 12.81 -12.36 9.10
C CYS A 52 11.96 -13.61 9.33
N PRO A 53 12.58 -14.77 9.59
CA PRO A 53 11.87 -16.02 9.77
C PRO A 53 11.13 -16.07 11.12
N PHE A 54 10.07 -16.90 11.14
CA PHE A 54 9.36 -17.27 12.36
C PHE A 54 9.41 -18.80 12.52
N SER A 55 9.58 -19.25 13.76
CA SER A 55 9.13 -20.57 14.18
C SER A 55 7.59 -20.60 14.27
N ARG A 56 7.01 -21.78 14.47
CA ARG A 56 5.57 -21.92 14.66
C ARG A 56 5.09 -21.17 15.90
N GLU A 57 5.81 -21.32 16.98
CA GLU A 57 5.49 -20.72 18.30
C GLU A 57 5.57 -19.18 18.23
N GLU A 58 6.60 -18.65 17.58
CA GLU A 58 6.75 -17.21 17.38
C GLU A 58 5.64 -16.65 16.50
N TYR A 59 5.28 -17.34 15.43
CA TYR A 59 4.18 -16.94 14.57
C TYR A 59 2.84 -16.97 15.31
N GLU A 60 2.55 -18.01 16.10
CA GLU A 60 1.32 -18.11 16.88
C GLU A 60 1.21 -16.97 17.90
N ALA A 61 2.28 -16.67 18.61
CA ALA A 61 2.35 -15.54 19.53
C ALA A 61 2.14 -14.19 18.81
N PHE A 62 2.79 -13.99 17.67
CA PHE A 62 2.64 -12.80 16.82
C PHE A 62 1.21 -12.66 16.31
N TRP A 63 0.63 -13.74 15.76
CA TRP A 63 -0.74 -13.74 15.22
C TRP A 63 -1.78 -13.40 16.32
N ASN A 64 -1.65 -14.00 17.51
CA ASN A 64 -2.51 -13.70 18.65
C ASN A 64 -2.39 -12.22 19.06
N ALA A 65 -1.18 -11.71 19.17
CA ALA A 65 -0.93 -10.31 19.53
C ALA A 65 -1.49 -9.34 18.48
N LEU A 66 -1.32 -9.67 17.20
CA LEU A 66 -1.77 -8.85 16.07
C LEU A 66 -3.31 -8.78 16.00
N THR A 67 -4.00 -9.91 16.18
CA THR A 67 -5.47 -9.98 16.08
C THR A 67 -6.20 -9.37 17.26
N THR A 68 -5.52 -9.20 18.40
CA THR A 68 -6.08 -8.64 19.64
C THR A 68 -5.58 -7.23 19.95
N ALA A 69 -4.67 -6.69 19.13
CA ALA A 69 -4.10 -5.37 19.32
C ALA A 69 -5.15 -4.26 19.15
N GLU A 70 -4.95 -3.14 19.86
CA GLU A 70 -5.82 -1.98 19.76
C GLU A 70 -5.56 -1.20 18.45
N GLU A 71 -6.67 -0.88 17.79
CA GLU A 71 -6.66 -0.10 16.54
C GLU A 71 -6.85 1.39 16.81
N ALA A 72 -6.28 2.23 15.96
CA ALA A 72 -6.54 3.65 15.97
C ALA A 72 -7.98 3.89 15.45
N PRO A 73 -8.74 4.82 16.08
CA PRO A 73 -10.08 5.12 15.61
C PRO A 73 -10.03 5.75 14.22
N VAL A 74 -10.70 5.11 13.26
CA VAL A 74 -10.86 5.63 11.90
C VAL A 74 -12.34 5.89 11.68
N HIS A 75 -12.74 7.18 11.58
CA HIS A 75 -14.13 7.53 11.35
C HIS A 75 -14.63 7.03 10.00
N GLY A 76 -15.70 6.25 10.02
CA GLY A 76 -16.34 5.72 8.81
C GLY A 76 -15.53 4.61 8.13
N PHE A 77 -14.59 3.99 8.85
CA PHE A 77 -13.88 2.81 8.35
C PHE A 77 -14.82 1.60 8.27
N GLU A 78 -14.89 1.01 7.11
CA GLU A 78 -15.56 -0.26 6.85
C GLU A 78 -14.58 -1.14 6.07
N ASP A 79 -14.38 -2.36 6.50
CA ASP A 79 -13.45 -3.32 5.86
C ASP A 79 -13.75 -3.51 4.36
N SER A 80 -15.00 -3.40 3.96
CA SER A 80 -15.45 -3.49 2.56
C SER A 80 -14.99 -2.33 1.67
N LYS A 81 -14.52 -1.22 2.25
CA LYS A 81 -14.03 -0.02 1.53
C LYS A 81 -12.51 0.03 1.43
N VAL A 82 -11.81 -0.99 1.92
CA VAL A 82 -10.36 -1.08 1.81
C VAL A 82 -10.00 -1.79 0.52
N PHE A 83 -9.07 -1.20 -0.23
CA PHE A 83 -8.50 -1.86 -1.40
C PHE A 83 -7.73 -3.12 -0.98
N GLU A 84 -7.97 -4.25 -1.63
CA GLU A 84 -7.43 -5.56 -1.21
C GLU A 84 -5.90 -5.55 -1.11
N GLY A 85 -5.21 -4.85 -2.01
CA GLY A 85 -3.75 -4.71 -2.01
C GLY A 85 -3.17 -3.86 -0.88
N CYS A 86 -4.02 -3.05 -0.23
CA CYS A 86 -3.67 -2.16 0.88
C CYS A 86 -4.35 -2.57 2.19
N MET A 87 -4.94 -3.76 2.23
CA MET A 87 -5.63 -4.29 3.41
C MET A 87 -4.69 -4.35 4.61
N PRO A 88 -5.09 -3.80 5.78
CA PRO A 88 -4.31 -3.89 7.00
C PRO A 88 -3.99 -5.33 7.37
N ILE A 89 -2.77 -5.58 7.84
CA ILE A 89 -2.31 -6.93 8.18
C ILE A 89 -3.15 -7.57 9.29
N GLU A 90 -3.62 -6.81 10.26
CA GLU A 90 -4.51 -7.29 11.33
C GLU A 90 -5.87 -7.72 10.80
N VAL A 91 -6.40 -7.05 9.77
CA VAL A 91 -7.65 -7.45 9.10
C VAL A 91 -7.43 -8.77 8.35
N ASN A 92 -6.32 -8.90 7.63
CA ASN A 92 -5.94 -10.16 6.98
C ASN A 92 -5.75 -11.30 7.99
N ALA A 93 -5.12 -11.03 9.12
CA ALA A 93 -4.90 -12.01 10.18
C ALA A 93 -6.21 -12.58 10.75
N ARG A 94 -7.24 -11.73 10.92
CA ARG A 94 -8.56 -12.15 11.43
C ARG A 94 -9.34 -13.02 10.47
N ARG A 95 -8.99 -13.04 9.18
CA ARG A 95 -9.61 -13.96 8.19
C ARG A 95 -9.25 -15.41 8.43
N GLY A 96 -8.20 -15.70 9.21
CA GLY A 96 -7.81 -17.04 9.60
C GLY A 96 -6.33 -17.15 9.97
N PHE A 97 -6.01 -18.12 10.82
CA PHE A 97 -4.67 -18.34 11.36
C PHE A 97 -3.59 -18.48 10.25
N ASP A 98 -3.90 -19.20 9.19
CA ASP A 98 -2.95 -19.45 8.10
C ASP A 98 -2.99 -18.39 6.99
N THR A 99 -3.90 -17.41 7.04
CA THR A 99 -4.07 -16.44 5.96
C THR A 99 -2.78 -15.69 5.63
N LEU A 100 -2.04 -15.23 6.65
CA LEU A 100 -0.79 -14.52 6.46
C LEU A 100 0.30 -15.43 5.85
N ARG A 101 0.34 -16.71 6.21
CA ARG A 101 1.33 -17.67 5.73
C ARG A 101 1.13 -18.07 4.27
N PHE A 102 -0.07 -17.97 3.75
CA PHE A 102 -0.37 -18.16 2.33
C PHE A 102 -0.33 -16.85 1.53
N GLY A 103 -0.20 -15.72 2.22
CA GLY A 103 -0.16 -14.37 1.66
C GLY A 103 1.14 -13.62 1.98
N ILE A 104 1.02 -12.60 2.82
CA ILE A 104 2.07 -11.61 3.14
C ILE A 104 3.32 -12.26 3.76
N LEU A 105 3.15 -13.24 4.64
CA LEU A 105 4.25 -13.92 5.35
C LEU A 105 4.58 -15.30 4.75
N LYS A 106 4.35 -15.48 3.44
CA LYS A 106 4.58 -16.75 2.75
C LYS A 106 6.06 -17.15 2.80
N PRO A 107 6.42 -18.33 3.36
CA PRO A 107 7.80 -18.77 3.49
C PRO A 107 8.38 -19.43 2.25
N ILE A 108 7.54 -20.02 1.38
CA ILE A 108 7.93 -20.88 0.28
C ILE A 108 8.93 -20.20 -0.66
N GLY A 109 10.05 -20.88 -0.92
CA GLY A 109 11.11 -20.40 -1.80
C GLY A 109 12.09 -19.44 -1.12
N LEU A 110 12.08 -19.37 0.21
CA LEU A 110 12.99 -18.57 1.05
C LEU A 110 13.61 -19.48 2.13
N PRO A 111 14.38 -20.51 1.77
CA PRO A 111 14.99 -21.41 2.75
C PRO A 111 15.96 -20.61 3.65
N ASP A 112 15.86 -20.84 4.96
CA ASP A 112 16.80 -20.30 5.93
C ASP A 112 18.20 -20.92 5.70
N PRO A 113 19.23 -20.12 5.45
CA PRO A 113 20.60 -20.62 5.22
C PRO A 113 21.15 -21.47 6.37
N LYS A 114 20.69 -21.28 7.60
CA LYS A 114 21.13 -22.03 8.79
C LYS A 114 20.54 -23.43 8.84
N THR A 115 19.34 -23.61 8.34
CA THR A 115 18.63 -24.91 8.42
C THR A 115 18.46 -25.59 7.07
N GLY A 116 18.60 -24.86 5.96
CA GLY A 116 18.34 -25.32 4.59
C GLY A 116 16.85 -25.58 4.30
N LYS A 117 15.93 -25.20 5.20
CA LYS A 117 14.49 -25.43 5.08
C LYS A 117 13.74 -24.11 5.07
N ASP A 118 12.57 -24.11 4.41
CA ASP A 118 11.65 -22.98 4.51
C ASP A 118 11.18 -22.83 5.98
N PRO A 119 11.20 -21.61 6.55
CA PRO A 119 10.69 -21.35 7.91
C PRO A 119 9.16 -21.53 7.97
N TYR A 120 8.58 -21.46 9.16
CA TYR A 120 7.13 -21.57 9.31
C TYR A 120 6.38 -20.41 8.67
N ALA A 121 6.90 -19.19 8.83
CA ALA A 121 6.46 -17.97 8.16
C ALA A 121 7.68 -17.04 7.99
N VAL A 122 7.60 -16.05 7.11
CA VAL A 122 8.69 -15.08 6.92
C VAL A 122 8.14 -13.70 6.63
N LEU A 123 8.60 -12.69 7.38
CA LEU A 123 8.42 -11.30 7.01
C LEU A 123 9.58 -10.86 6.11
N GLN A 124 9.28 -10.19 5.01
CA GLN A 124 10.28 -9.58 4.15
C GLN A 124 10.39 -8.08 4.45
N LEU A 125 11.62 -7.58 4.56
CA LEU A 125 11.92 -6.17 4.65
C LEU A 125 12.53 -5.71 3.33
N ARG A 126 12.02 -4.60 2.80
CA ARG A 126 12.49 -3.99 1.54
C ARG A 126 13.17 -2.66 1.83
N ARG A 127 14.28 -2.39 1.16
CA ARG A 127 14.92 -1.07 1.21
C ARG A 127 13.93 0.04 0.87
N ASP A 128 13.85 1.05 1.73
CA ASP A 128 12.96 2.20 1.56
C ASP A 128 13.71 3.42 0.96
N ASN A 129 15.05 3.42 1.03
CA ASN A 129 15.88 4.47 0.46
C ASN A 129 17.11 3.92 -0.29
N ALA A 130 17.69 4.74 -1.16
CA ALA A 130 18.85 4.36 -1.98
C ALA A 130 20.09 3.98 -1.16
N ASN A 131 20.26 4.59 0.01
CA ASN A 131 21.41 4.34 0.89
C ASN A 131 21.28 3.04 1.70
N GLY A 132 20.13 2.37 1.67
CA GLY A 132 19.89 1.13 2.42
C GLY A 132 19.91 1.30 3.94
N THR A 133 19.65 2.50 4.45
CA THR A 133 19.59 2.80 5.89
C THR A 133 18.21 2.62 6.49
N LEU A 134 17.17 2.49 5.65
CA LEU A 134 15.78 2.33 6.05
C LEU A 134 15.15 1.13 5.34
N TYR A 135 14.32 0.39 6.08
CA TYR A 135 13.61 -0.77 5.59
C TYR A 135 12.13 -0.72 5.90
N ASN A 136 11.32 -0.98 4.89
CA ASN A 136 9.87 -1.08 4.97
C ASN A 136 9.45 -2.53 5.28
N LEU A 137 8.50 -2.71 6.18
CA LEU A 137 7.90 -4.01 6.51
C LEU A 137 6.90 -4.38 5.43
N VAL A 138 7.30 -5.23 4.48
CA VAL A 138 6.49 -5.56 3.30
C VAL A 138 5.18 -6.21 3.68
N GLY A 139 4.08 -5.61 3.22
CA GLY A 139 2.73 -6.12 3.46
C GLY A 139 2.18 -5.85 4.86
N CYS A 140 2.94 -5.16 5.74
CA CYS A 140 2.50 -4.82 7.09
C CYS A 140 1.81 -3.47 7.17
N GLN A 141 1.04 -3.10 6.15
CA GLN A 141 0.13 -1.97 6.26
C GLN A 141 -0.78 -2.17 7.46
N THR A 142 -0.99 -1.13 8.25
CA THR A 142 -1.70 -1.28 9.52
C THR A 142 -2.34 0.03 9.98
N HIS A 143 -3.43 -0.08 10.73
CA HIS A 143 -4.03 1.02 11.48
C HIS A 143 -4.04 0.79 13.00
N LEU A 144 -3.20 -0.13 13.47
CA LEU A 144 -2.96 -0.29 14.90
C LEU A 144 -2.45 1.01 15.53
N LYS A 145 -2.77 1.25 16.79
CA LYS A 145 -2.16 2.34 17.56
C LYS A 145 -0.63 2.22 17.56
N PHE A 146 0.10 3.32 17.58
CA PHE A 146 1.58 3.32 17.48
C PHE A 146 2.26 2.48 18.55
N GLY A 147 1.76 2.51 19.80
CA GLY A 147 2.26 1.65 20.88
C GLY A 147 2.06 0.16 20.59
N GLU A 148 0.93 -0.20 20.01
CA GLU A 148 0.62 -1.56 19.60
C GLU A 148 1.48 -2.02 18.42
N GLN A 149 1.71 -1.15 17.44
CA GLN A 149 2.62 -1.46 16.34
C GLN A 149 4.01 -1.80 16.85
N LYS A 150 4.57 -0.98 17.74
CA LYS A 150 5.86 -1.25 18.36
C LYS A 150 5.84 -2.58 19.11
N ARG A 151 4.83 -2.81 19.96
CA ARG A 151 4.70 -4.04 20.76
C ARG A 151 4.62 -5.29 19.87
N VAL A 152 3.73 -5.28 18.88
CA VAL A 152 3.44 -6.43 18.02
C VAL A 152 4.60 -6.72 17.08
N PHE A 153 5.08 -5.73 16.34
CA PHE A 153 6.17 -5.97 15.37
C PHE A 153 7.53 -6.27 16.05
N SER A 154 7.75 -5.81 17.28
CA SER A 154 8.95 -6.21 18.03
C SER A 154 8.91 -7.65 18.56
N MET A 155 7.80 -8.37 18.41
CA MET A 155 7.76 -9.82 18.68
C MET A 155 8.45 -10.64 17.60
N ILE A 156 8.69 -10.07 16.43
CA ILE A 156 9.44 -10.69 15.34
C ILE A 156 10.93 -10.74 15.76
N PRO A 157 11.58 -11.92 15.79
CA PRO A 157 12.94 -12.03 16.36
C PRO A 157 13.92 -11.01 15.83
N ALA A 158 13.97 -10.81 14.52
CA ALA A 158 14.85 -9.85 13.86
C ALA A 158 14.51 -8.38 14.17
N LEU A 159 13.31 -8.08 14.68
CA LEU A 159 12.84 -6.73 14.99
C LEU A 159 12.67 -6.46 16.49
N ARG A 160 13.19 -7.34 17.35
CA ARG A 160 13.04 -7.22 18.82
C ARG A 160 13.51 -5.88 19.36
N ASN A 161 14.57 -5.33 18.81
CA ASN A 161 15.14 -4.04 19.18
C ASN A 161 14.96 -2.99 18.08
N ALA A 162 14.03 -3.20 17.15
CA ALA A 162 13.87 -2.33 16.00
C ALA A 162 13.50 -0.89 16.38
N GLU A 163 14.16 0.03 15.71
CA GLU A 163 13.90 1.46 15.82
C GLU A 163 12.97 1.89 14.68
N PHE A 164 11.72 2.22 15.04
CA PHE A 164 10.69 2.64 14.09
C PHE A 164 10.84 4.13 13.81
N VAL A 165 11.26 4.47 12.59
CA VAL A 165 11.34 5.87 12.11
C VAL A 165 10.01 6.38 11.59
N ARG A 166 9.13 5.47 11.16
CA ARG A 166 7.76 5.77 10.78
C ARG A 166 6.86 4.61 11.17
N TYR A 167 5.73 4.93 11.78
CA TYR A 167 4.65 3.98 12.02
C TYR A 167 3.70 3.89 10.82
N GLY A 168 3.04 2.76 10.71
CA GLY A 168 1.93 2.60 9.78
C GLY A 168 0.76 3.53 10.13
N VAL A 169 0.11 4.04 9.11
CA VAL A 169 -1.06 4.90 9.26
C VAL A 169 -2.08 4.58 8.18
N MET A 170 -3.35 4.79 8.50
CA MET A 170 -4.44 4.68 7.55
C MET A 170 -4.68 6.05 6.91
N HIS A 171 -4.74 6.08 5.59
CA HIS A 171 -5.10 7.27 4.82
C HIS A 171 -6.47 7.08 4.19
N ARG A 172 -7.31 8.10 4.31
CA ARG A 172 -8.56 8.18 3.58
C ARG A 172 -8.29 8.88 2.25
N ASN A 173 -8.43 8.16 1.15
CA ASN A 173 -8.36 8.72 -0.18
C ASN A 173 -9.77 9.03 -0.70
N THR A 174 -9.89 10.15 -1.39
CA THR A 174 -11.14 10.59 -1.99
C THR A 174 -10.98 10.63 -3.49
N PHE A 175 -11.91 10.04 -4.23
CA PHE A 175 -11.93 10.09 -5.68
C PHE A 175 -13.33 10.36 -6.22
N LEU A 176 -13.40 10.77 -7.47
CA LEU A 176 -14.63 11.07 -8.18
C LEU A 176 -15.22 9.81 -8.80
N ASP A 177 -16.54 9.75 -8.91
CA ASP A 177 -17.21 8.78 -9.79
C ASP A 177 -16.99 9.20 -11.25
N SER A 178 -15.77 8.96 -11.74
CA SER A 178 -15.31 9.43 -13.04
C SER A 178 -16.18 8.96 -14.21
N PRO A 179 -16.63 7.70 -14.28
CA PRO A 179 -17.51 7.27 -15.37
C PRO A 179 -18.80 8.09 -15.49
N ARG A 180 -19.32 8.56 -14.37
CA ARG A 180 -20.52 9.40 -14.33
C ARG A 180 -20.19 10.87 -14.56
N LEU A 181 -19.15 11.39 -13.95
CA LEU A 181 -18.87 12.82 -13.85
C LEU A 181 -17.94 13.36 -14.96
N LEU A 182 -17.03 12.53 -15.47
CA LEU A 182 -16.00 12.95 -16.43
C LEU A 182 -16.26 12.37 -17.82
N ASP A 183 -15.79 13.07 -18.84
CA ASP A 183 -15.69 12.56 -20.20
C ASP A 183 -14.36 11.81 -20.44
N ALA A 184 -14.14 11.30 -21.66
CA ALA A 184 -12.93 10.59 -22.05
C ALA A 184 -11.64 11.45 -22.02
N THR A 185 -11.77 12.76 -21.90
CA THR A 185 -10.65 13.70 -21.76
C THR A 185 -10.43 14.16 -20.33
N TYR A 186 -11.06 13.48 -19.37
CA TYR A 186 -11.09 13.82 -17.96
C TYR A 186 -11.72 15.20 -17.64
N ALA A 187 -12.44 15.79 -18.58
CA ALA A 187 -13.19 17.02 -18.36
C ALA A 187 -14.48 16.73 -17.58
N LEU A 188 -14.82 17.62 -16.64
CA LEU A 188 -16.09 17.57 -15.91
C LEU A 188 -17.24 17.86 -16.88
N LYS A 189 -18.17 16.90 -17.05
CA LYS A 189 -19.30 17.04 -17.97
C LYS A 189 -20.15 18.28 -17.69
N ALA A 190 -20.29 18.66 -16.41
CA ALA A 190 -21.04 19.85 -15.98
C ALA A 190 -20.28 21.17 -16.22
N GLU A 191 -18.95 21.15 -16.25
CA GLU A 191 -18.11 22.32 -16.51
C GLU A 191 -16.82 21.88 -17.25
N PRO A 192 -16.84 21.77 -18.59
CA PRO A 192 -15.73 21.17 -19.37
C PRO A 192 -14.37 21.88 -19.28
N ARG A 193 -14.34 23.11 -18.79
CA ARG A 193 -13.10 23.85 -18.54
C ARG A 193 -12.29 23.29 -17.36
N ILE A 194 -12.90 22.44 -16.51
CA ILE A 194 -12.28 21.82 -15.37
C ILE A 194 -11.96 20.37 -15.74
N ARG A 195 -10.69 19.98 -15.57
CA ARG A 195 -10.23 18.62 -15.74
C ARG A 195 -9.61 18.10 -14.47
N PHE A 196 -9.76 16.80 -14.26
CA PHE A 196 -9.17 16.08 -13.15
C PHE A 196 -8.17 15.06 -13.69
N ALA A 197 -7.21 14.64 -12.85
CA ALA A 197 -6.24 13.63 -13.25
C ALA A 197 -5.69 12.86 -12.04
N GLY A 198 -5.08 11.72 -12.30
CA GLY A 198 -4.44 10.91 -11.29
C GLY A 198 -5.43 10.25 -10.33
N GLN A 199 -4.97 9.96 -9.13
CA GLN A 199 -5.72 9.19 -8.13
C GLN A 199 -7.13 9.78 -7.83
N MET A 200 -7.28 11.08 -7.94
CA MET A 200 -8.60 11.74 -7.74
C MET A 200 -9.65 11.29 -8.76
N THR A 201 -9.24 10.73 -9.88
CA THR A 201 -10.16 10.18 -10.90
C THR A 201 -10.43 8.68 -10.73
N GLY A 202 -9.96 8.07 -9.64
CA GLY A 202 -10.08 6.63 -9.40
C GLY A 202 -9.02 5.80 -10.12
N VAL A 203 -8.03 6.44 -10.75
CA VAL A 203 -6.90 5.77 -11.39
C VAL A 203 -5.85 5.42 -10.34
N GLU A 204 -5.45 4.16 -10.28
CA GLU A 204 -4.37 3.69 -9.44
C GLU A 204 -3.10 3.41 -10.24
N GLY A 205 -1.95 3.44 -9.55
CA GLY A 205 -0.64 3.26 -10.15
C GLY A 205 0.00 4.57 -10.60
N TYR A 206 1.33 4.64 -10.48
CA TYR A 206 2.08 5.85 -10.82
C TYR A 206 2.09 6.14 -12.33
N ILE A 207 2.21 5.09 -13.14
CA ILE A 207 2.24 5.21 -14.61
C ILE A 207 0.86 5.63 -15.12
N GLU A 208 -0.19 4.98 -14.65
CA GLU A 208 -1.58 5.26 -15.00
C GLU A 208 -1.99 6.67 -14.58
N SER A 209 -1.61 7.10 -13.38
CA SER A 209 -1.84 8.47 -12.90
C SER A 209 -1.11 9.50 -13.75
N THR A 210 0.13 9.23 -14.15
CA THR A 210 0.90 10.08 -15.07
C THR A 210 0.24 10.14 -16.44
N ALA A 211 -0.20 9.01 -16.96
CA ALA A 211 -0.90 8.90 -18.24
C ALA A 211 -2.22 9.70 -18.24
N SER A 212 -3.02 9.60 -17.18
CA SER A 212 -4.25 10.40 -17.05
C SER A 212 -3.95 11.90 -17.04
N GLY A 213 -2.88 12.33 -16.36
CA GLY A 213 -2.43 13.71 -16.35
C GLY A 213 -1.99 14.21 -17.74
N TRP A 214 -1.29 13.34 -18.48
CA TRP A 214 -0.90 13.65 -19.86
C TRP A 214 -2.14 13.80 -20.78
N VAL A 215 -3.10 12.90 -20.71
CA VAL A 215 -4.34 12.96 -21.49
C VAL A 215 -5.11 14.25 -21.18
N ALA A 216 -5.33 14.55 -19.89
CA ALA A 216 -6.03 15.76 -19.45
C ALA A 216 -5.31 17.04 -19.92
N GLY A 217 -3.98 17.08 -19.82
CA GLY A 217 -3.17 18.23 -20.24
C GLY A 217 -3.16 18.45 -21.75
N VAL A 218 -3.00 17.37 -22.54
CA VAL A 218 -3.07 17.44 -24.01
C VAL A 218 -4.45 17.88 -24.46
N ALA A 219 -5.51 17.32 -23.88
CA ALA A 219 -6.88 17.70 -24.21
C ALA A 219 -7.15 19.19 -23.91
N ALA A 220 -6.67 19.71 -22.78
CA ALA A 220 -6.77 21.13 -22.45
C ALA A 220 -6.02 22.01 -23.46
N ALA A 221 -4.80 21.62 -23.83
CA ALA A 221 -4.01 22.35 -24.83
C ALA A 221 -4.69 22.35 -26.21
N MET A 222 -5.22 21.20 -26.66
CA MET A 222 -5.92 21.09 -27.94
C MET A 222 -7.18 21.94 -27.97
N GLU A 223 -7.93 21.98 -26.89
CA GLU A 223 -9.11 22.85 -26.75
C GLU A 223 -8.74 24.35 -26.90
N VAL A 224 -7.70 24.80 -26.18
CA VAL A 224 -7.23 26.19 -26.27
C VAL A 224 -6.74 26.53 -27.67
N LEU A 225 -6.09 25.58 -28.37
CA LEU A 225 -5.61 25.74 -29.74
C LEU A 225 -6.70 25.56 -30.82
N GLY A 226 -7.92 25.24 -30.43
CA GLY A 226 -9.01 24.95 -31.39
C GLY A 226 -8.75 23.72 -32.27
N ARG A 227 -7.98 22.75 -31.75
CA ARG A 227 -7.63 21.50 -32.47
C ARG A 227 -8.34 20.30 -31.86
N PRO A 228 -8.68 19.28 -32.67
CA PRO A 228 -9.27 18.06 -32.14
C PRO A 228 -8.26 17.30 -31.27
N MET A 229 -8.76 16.68 -30.19
CA MET A 229 -7.97 15.75 -29.38
C MET A 229 -7.55 14.55 -30.24
N PRO A 230 -6.26 14.13 -30.21
CA PRO A 230 -5.83 12.89 -30.84
C PRO A 230 -6.63 11.71 -30.30
N GLN A 231 -7.09 10.84 -31.20
CA GLN A 231 -7.78 9.62 -30.79
C GLN A 231 -6.75 8.68 -30.15
N LEU A 232 -7.02 8.30 -28.90
CA LEU A 232 -6.21 7.32 -28.19
C LEU A 232 -6.67 5.90 -28.56
N ASP A 233 -5.69 5.04 -28.88
CA ASP A 233 -6.00 3.65 -29.18
C ASP A 233 -6.27 2.88 -27.89
N ARG A 234 -7.40 2.18 -27.83
CA ARG A 234 -7.83 1.36 -26.69
C ARG A 234 -6.84 0.24 -26.30
N PHE A 235 -5.88 -0.07 -27.16
CA PHE A 235 -4.84 -1.06 -26.90
C PHE A 235 -3.55 -0.45 -26.31
N THR A 236 -3.53 0.85 -26.05
CA THR A 236 -2.43 1.52 -25.35
C THR A 236 -2.72 1.63 -23.86
N ALA A 237 -1.68 1.91 -23.06
CA ALA A 237 -1.80 2.12 -21.61
C ALA A 237 -2.65 3.36 -21.23
N VAL A 238 -3.04 4.19 -22.20
CA VAL A 238 -3.80 5.45 -22.01
C VAL A 238 -5.10 5.50 -22.82
N GLY A 239 -5.40 4.45 -23.57
CA GLY A 239 -6.61 4.32 -24.40
C GLY A 239 -7.67 3.44 -23.77
#